data_89f975c10595cb6c59d8d70fe052456b
#
_entry.id   89f975c10595cb6c59d8d70fe052456b
#
_cell.length_a   1.000
_cell.length_b   1.000
_cell.length_c   1.000
_cell.angle_alpha   90.00
_cell.angle_beta   90.00
_cell.angle_gamma   90.00
#
_symmetry.space_group_name_H-M   'P 1'
#
loop_
_entity.id
_entity.type
_entity.pdbx_description
1 polymer ?
#
loop_
_entity_poly.entity_id
_entity_poly.type
_entity_poly.pdbx_seq_one_letter_code
_entity_poly.pdbx_strand_id
1 'polypeptide(L)'
;MPGYPARATSDLKVCIDLIVRPGRHALAPDITEARLERVAGAASGRLGKDTITSPAALRRALRGAQQSVPYPLLVSVNQEGGRLNALDWPQVAQLPANLALGAGRDPEAAELAGSVVAGQLRAAGLTWNLAPVCDLATWPSVPAVGTRSYGSDPKAVAAMAAAYVRGLQGGKVAATAKHFPGLGGITVDPHHDAPVTERLPHGALLPFRAAVEAGVACVMAGSHTVRALDDRPAFASPRVLGLLRDDLGFTGVIVSENLSIPAVHQPLGGLSEAAVAAVAAGVDIVMLDSEISRGHQDFAQRAAGVRRRALVTRALWDAVREHRLSQDRIEEAAARVRALHHAYGLGADAVLPSWEEANAAAEHAARRIADRSVTVVRGRHVLPLSSTEPVLAVRVPDTGERRADSARRAPDHLPGSLARHRLVTSLSPCAAMPPGTGTVVVYGYDTGSAAAAETARWVGAGRVVVQVALGDPDDLAGSSADVLVAAFSPHRSSAESVADLLLGGRAPGPAAVPVGGTAWQ
;
A
#
# COMPACT_ATOMS: atom_id res chain seq x y z
N MET A 1 -23.35 7.68 -25.98
CA MET A 1 -22.78 7.76 -24.63
C MET A 1 -23.89 7.51 -23.63
N PRO A 2 -23.91 6.44 -22.85
CA PRO A 2 -24.85 6.33 -21.74
C PRO A 2 -24.34 7.25 -20.63
N GLY A 3 -24.78 8.52 -20.67
CA GLY A 3 -24.53 9.50 -19.64
C GLY A 3 -25.43 9.26 -18.44
N TYR A 4 -25.00 9.69 -17.26
CA TYR A 4 -25.90 9.90 -16.14
C TYR A 4 -27.17 10.62 -16.61
N PRO A 5 -28.35 10.15 -16.26
CA PRO A 5 -29.58 10.82 -16.67
C PRO A 5 -29.58 12.26 -16.15
N ALA A 6 -29.74 13.22 -17.02
CA ALA A 6 -29.63 14.66 -16.72
C ALA A 6 -30.57 15.14 -15.58
N ARG A 7 -31.61 14.38 -15.24
CA ARG A 7 -32.51 14.65 -14.10
C ARG A 7 -31.97 14.16 -12.74
N ALA A 8 -30.89 13.36 -12.69
CA ALA A 8 -30.33 12.84 -11.44
C ALA A 8 -29.30 13.77 -10.79
N THR A 9 -28.97 14.92 -11.41
CA THR A 9 -27.92 15.83 -10.94
C THR A 9 -28.31 16.64 -9.72
N SER A 10 -29.61 16.80 -9.43
CA SER A 10 -30.13 17.58 -8.29
C SER A 10 -30.78 16.73 -7.20
N ASP A 11 -30.79 15.41 -7.33
CA ASP A 11 -31.31 14.54 -6.28
C ASP A 11 -30.26 14.37 -5.19
N LEU A 12 -30.49 15.00 -4.04
CA LEU A 12 -29.61 14.96 -2.87
C LEU A 12 -29.31 13.52 -2.43
N LYS A 13 -30.27 12.61 -2.55
CA LYS A 13 -30.05 11.18 -2.22
C LYS A 13 -29.00 10.56 -3.12
N VAL A 14 -29.06 10.81 -4.43
CA VAL A 14 -28.08 10.33 -5.40
C VAL A 14 -26.70 10.91 -5.11
N CYS A 15 -26.63 12.19 -4.74
CA CYS A 15 -25.37 12.84 -4.39
C CYS A 15 -24.75 12.26 -3.11
N ILE A 16 -25.56 12.00 -2.09
CA ILE A 16 -25.07 11.36 -0.84
C ILE A 16 -24.63 9.92 -1.11
N ASP A 17 -25.37 9.16 -1.90
CA ASP A 17 -24.99 7.79 -2.28
C ASP A 17 -23.64 7.76 -3.03
N LEU A 18 -23.33 8.75 -3.87
CA LEU A 18 -22.02 8.91 -4.52
C LEU A 18 -20.89 9.12 -3.54
N ILE A 19 -21.11 9.91 -2.51
CA ILE A 19 -20.11 10.24 -1.48
C ILE A 19 -19.80 9.03 -0.61
N VAL A 20 -20.80 8.22 -0.25
CA VAL A 20 -20.69 7.06 0.63
C VAL A 20 -20.37 5.78 -0.14
N ARG A 21 -20.75 5.74 -1.43
CA ARG A 21 -20.66 4.56 -2.31
C ARG A 21 -20.24 4.96 -3.71
N PRO A 22 -18.99 5.35 -3.94
CA PRO A 22 -18.54 5.82 -5.26
C PRO A 22 -18.70 4.78 -6.38
N GLY A 23 -18.96 3.52 -6.07
CA GLY A 23 -19.22 2.45 -7.04
C GLY A 23 -20.70 2.12 -7.26
N ARG A 24 -21.65 2.84 -6.66
CA ARG A 24 -23.08 2.52 -6.72
C ARG A 24 -23.97 3.72 -6.96
N HIS A 25 -24.84 3.63 -7.95
CA HIS A 25 -25.96 4.55 -8.12
C HIS A 25 -27.27 3.78 -8.33
N ALA A 26 -28.26 4.15 -7.50
CA ALA A 26 -29.70 3.92 -7.67
C ALA A 26 -30.06 2.59 -8.34
N LEU A 27 -29.92 1.48 -7.65
CA LEU A 27 -30.49 0.22 -8.07
C LEU A 27 -31.33 -0.40 -6.98
N ALA A 28 -32.30 -1.20 -7.40
CA ALA A 28 -33.21 -1.92 -6.50
C ALA A 28 -32.43 -2.63 -5.37
N PRO A 29 -32.91 -2.54 -4.12
CA PRO A 29 -32.10 -2.80 -2.91
C PRO A 29 -31.59 -4.23 -2.76
N ASP A 30 -32.23 -5.22 -3.38
CA ASP A 30 -32.26 -6.55 -2.76
C ASP A 30 -31.36 -7.60 -3.40
N ILE A 31 -30.92 -7.46 -4.66
CA ILE A 31 -30.15 -8.50 -5.36
C ILE A 31 -28.70 -8.08 -5.63
N THR A 32 -28.51 -6.80 -5.88
CA THR A 32 -27.23 -6.25 -6.32
C THR A 32 -26.30 -5.96 -5.15
N GLU A 33 -26.85 -5.68 -3.98
CA GLU A 33 -26.11 -5.32 -2.77
C GLU A 33 -25.22 -6.46 -2.29
N ALA A 34 -25.74 -7.67 -2.19
CA ALA A 34 -24.98 -8.84 -1.77
C ALA A 34 -23.94 -9.31 -2.82
N ARG A 35 -24.15 -9.03 -4.10
CA ARG A 35 -23.17 -9.34 -5.17
C ARG A 35 -22.04 -8.30 -5.25
N LEU A 36 -22.36 -7.03 -5.18
CA LEU A 36 -21.37 -5.95 -5.20
C LEU A 36 -20.61 -5.86 -3.87
N GLU A 37 -21.22 -6.21 -2.75
CA GLU A 37 -20.52 -6.33 -1.49
C GLU A 37 -19.52 -7.47 -1.46
N ARG A 38 -19.82 -8.58 -2.10
CA ARG A 38 -18.83 -9.65 -2.34
C ARG A 38 -17.67 -9.19 -3.20
N VAL A 39 -17.89 -8.27 -4.11
CA VAL A 39 -16.89 -7.72 -5.02
C VAL A 39 -16.22 -6.48 -4.43
N ALA A 40 -16.96 -5.55 -3.86
CA ALA A 40 -16.41 -4.35 -3.21
C ALA A 40 -15.71 -4.68 -1.89
N GLY A 41 -16.22 -5.66 -1.15
CA GLY A 41 -15.56 -6.21 0.00
C GLY A 41 -14.25 -6.92 -0.35
N ALA A 42 -14.17 -7.51 -1.55
CA ALA A 42 -12.97 -8.06 -2.12
C ALA A 42 -11.97 -6.97 -2.57
N ALA A 43 -12.46 -5.77 -2.88
CA ALA A 43 -11.65 -4.68 -3.42
C ALA A 43 -10.98 -3.81 -2.36
N SER A 44 -11.48 -3.77 -1.12
CA SER A 44 -10.94 -2.90 -0.07
C SER A 44 -9.82 -3.50 0.78
N GLY A 45 -9.21 -4.62 0.37
CA GLY A 45 -8.01 -5.10 1.03
C GLY A 45 -7.82 -6.60 1.20
N ARG A 46 -8.86 -7.44 1.10
CA ARG A 46 -8.71 -8.91 1.03
C ARG A 46 -9.88 -9.55 0.30
N LEU A 47 -9.57 -10.03 -0.88
CA LEU A 47 -10.45 -10.91 -1.62
C LEU A 47 -10.74 -12.15 -0.77
N GLY A 48 -12.00 -12.37 -0.41
CA GLY A 48 -12.40 -13.52 0.40
C GLY A 48 -11.85 -14.80 -0.20
N LYS A 49 -10.99 -15.49 0.54
CA LYS A 49 -10.22 -16.65 0.05
C LYS A 49 -11.09 -17.75 -0.52
N ASP A 50 -12.35 -17.81 -0.10
CA ASP A 50 -13.24 -18.92 -0.41
C ASP A 50 -14.09 -18.72 -1.69
N THR A 51 -14.14 -17.50 -2.24
CA THR A 51 -14.99 -17.19 -3.40
C THR A 51 -14.24 -16.60 -4.59
N ILE A 52 -13.16 -15.84 -4.35
CA ILE A 52 -12.37 -15.21 -5.42
C ILE A 52 -10.92 -15.65 -5.25
N THR A 53 -10.58 -16.73 -5.90
CA THR A 53 -9.30 -17.45 -5.76
C THR A 53 -8.28 -17.10 -6.84
N SER A 54 -8.64 -16.22 -7.78
CA SER A 54 -7.76 -15.85 -8.90
C SER A 54 -8.19 -14.54 -9.55
N PRO A 55 -7.30 -13.88 -10.31
CA PRO A 55 -7.64 -12.72 -11.13
C PRO A 55 -8.81 -12.97 -12.10
N ALA A 56 -8.87 -14.17 -12.69
CA ALA A 56 -9.96 -14.54 -13.58
C ALA A 56 -11.31 -14.64 -12.86
N ALA A 57 -11.33 -15.16 -11.62
CA ALA A 57 -12.53 -15.19 -10.80
C ALA A 57 -12.99 -13.78 -10.40
N LEU A 58 -12.05 -12.89 -10.04
CA LEU A 58 -12.32 -11.49 -9.76
C LEU A 58 -12.90 -10.79 -10.98
N ARG A 59 -12.27 -10.93 -12.14
CA ARG A 59 -12.74 -10.35 -13.41
C ARG A 59 -14.16 -10.77 -13.76
N ARG A 60 -14.52 -12.06 -13.58
CA ARG A 60 -15.90 -12.54 -13.81
C ARG A 60 -16.89 -11.91 -12.83
N ALA A 61 -16.53 -11.81 -11.55
CA ALA A 61 -17.37 -11.20 -10.53
C ALA A 61 -17.64 -9.72 -10.81
N LEU A 62 -16.59 -8.95 -11.17
CA LEU A 62 -16.69 -7.53 -11.52
C LEU A 62 -17.51 -7.31 -12.81
N ARG A 63 -17.33 -8.16 -13.81
CA ARG A 63 -18.15 -8.10 -15.03
C ARG A 63 -19.63 -8.34 -14.74
N GLY A 64 -19.95 -9.32 -13.89
CA GLY A 64 -21.33 -9.56 -13.45
C GLY A 64 -21.89 -8.37 -12.65
N ALA A 65 -21.07 -7.71 -11.84
CA ALA A 65 -21.48 -6.52 -11.13
C ALA A 65 -21.72 -5.34 -12.09
N GLN A 66 -20.86 -5.14 -13.09
CA GLN A 66 -21.00 -4.09 -14.10
C GLN A 66 -22.31 -4.22 -14.90
N GLN A 67 -22.72 -5.45 -15.25
CA GLN A 67 -23.99 -5.70 -15.96
C GLN A 67 -25.21 -5.31 -15.14
N SER A 68 -25.07 -5.15 -13.82
CA SER A 68 -26.15 -4.79 -12.91
C SER A 68 -26.28 -3.29 -12.68
N VAL A 69 -25.41 -2.46 -13.30
CA VAL A 69 -25.39 -1.01 -13.13
C VAL A 69 -25.31 -0.29 -14.48
N PRO A 70 -26.06 0.80 -14.69
CA PRO A 70 -26.11 1.52 -15.97
C PRO A 70 -24.94 2.48 -16.21
N TYR A 71 -23.98 2.55 -15.32
CA TYR A 71 -22.81 3.43 -15.41
C TYR A 71 -21.51 2.68 -15.11
N PRO A 72 -20.35 3.22 -15.53
CA PRO A 72 -19.06 2.57 -15.35
C PRO A 72 -18.73 2.33 -13.87
N LEU A 73 -18.35 1.11 -13.50
CA LEU A 73 -17.90 0.79 -12.15
C LEU A 73 -16.53 1.40 -11.87
N LEU A 74 -16.37 1.91 -10.65
CA LEU A 74 -15.10 2.35 -10.08
C LEU A 74 -14.80 1.49 -8.85
N VAL A 75 -13.75 0.68 -8.92
CA VAL A 75 -13.41 -0.27 -7.85
C VAL A 75 -11.99 -0.04 -7.38
N SER A 76 -11.83 0.28 -6.10
CA SER A 76 -10.54 0.60 -5.47
C SER A 76 -9.92 -0.60 -4.77
N VAL A 77 -8.59 -0.62 -4.75
CA VAL A 77 -7.78 -1.60 -4.01
C VAL A 77 -6.53 -0.94 -3.43
N ASN A 78 -5.92 -1.60 -2.43
CA ASN A 78 -4.56 -1.30 -2.02
C ASN A 78 -3.60 -2.27 -2.75
N GLN A 79 -2.97 -1.82 -3.81
CA GLN A 79 -1.93 -2.54 -4.54
C GLN A 79 -0.66 -1.68 -4.54
N GLU A 80 0.03 -1.65 -3.39
CA GLU A 80 1.18 -0.76 -3.15
C GLU A 80 2.51 -1.34 -3.59
N GLY A 81 2.59 -2.65 -3.68
CA GLY A 81 3.85 -3.41 -3.74
C GLY A 81 4.31 -3.84 -2.34
N GLY A 82 5.40 -4.58 -2.27
CA GLY A 82 5.83 -5.18 -1.00
C GLY A 82 4.77 -6.10 -0.43
N ARG A 83 4.40 -5.90 0.83
CA ARG A 83 3.42 -6.77 1.51
C ARG A 83 1.98 -6.30 1.45
N LEU A 84 1.71 -5.08 1.03
CA LEU A 84 0.35 -4.56 0.96
C LEU A 84 -0.19 -4.65 -0.47
N ASN A 85 -0.75 -5.82 -0.78
CA ASN A 85 -1.29 -6.13 -2.10
C ASN A 85 -2.67 -6.77 -2.00
N ALA A 86 -3.63 -6.25 -2.76
CA ALA A 86 -4.95 -6.84 -2.90
C ALA A 86 -4.93 -8.09 -3.79
N LEU A 87 -4.13 -8.07 -4.86
CA LEU A 87 -3.94 -9.21 -5.77
C LEU A 87 -2.89 -10.18 -5.19
N ASP A 88 -3.19 -10.79 -4.03
CA ASP A 88 -2.25 -11.63 -3.29
C ASP A 88 -2.53 -13.13 -3.52
N TRP A 89 -2.45 -13.57 -4.77
CA TRP A 89 -2.49 -14.98 -5.14
C TRP A 89 -1.10 -15.47 -5.57
N PRO A 90 -0.79 -16.77 -5.39
CA PRO A 90 0.54 -17.31 -5.71
C PRO A 90 1.01 -17.09 -7.16
N GLN A 91 0.07 -17.00 -8.10
CA GLN A 91 0.35 -16.79 -9.53
C GLN A 91 0.54 -15.33 -9.92
N VAL A 92 0.37 -14.38 -9.00
CA VAL A 92 0.49 -12.96 -9.28
C VAL A 92 1.93 -12.50 -9.03
N ALA A 93 2.55 -11.92 -10.04
CA ALA A 93 3.85 -11.28 -9.90
C ALA A 93 3.73 -10.05 -8.99
N GLN A 94 4.41 -10.08 -7.86
CA GLN A 94 4.42 -9.00 -6.88
C GLN A 94 5.63 -8.10 -7.09
N LEU A 95 5.41 -6.78 -7.07
CA LEU A 95 6.50 -5.81 -7.09
C LEU A 95 7.19 -5.72 -5.72
N PRO A 96 8.49 -5.43 -5.67
CA PRO A 96 9.16 -5.04 -4.43
C PRO A 96 8.46 -3.85 -3.74
N ALA A 97 8.75 -3.64 -2.46
CA ALA A 97 8.19 -2.54 -1.71
C ALA A 97 8.67 -1.17 -2.26
N ASN A 98 7.92 -0.10 -1.95
CA ASN A 98 8.28 1.25 -2.39
C ASN A 98 9.67 1.68 -1.90
N LEU A 99 10.11 1.19 -0.74
CA LEU A 99 11.45 1.45 -0.23
C LEU A 99 12.54 0.89 -1.15
N ALA A 100 12.27 -0.22 -1.86
CA ALA A 100 13.17 -0.74 -2.89
C ALA A 100 13.31 0.23 -4.07
N LEU A 101 12.19 0.82 -4.53
CA LEU A 101 12.21 1.86 -5.56
C LEU A 101 13.01 3.08 -5.09
N GLY A 102 12.80 3.51 -3.84
CA GLY A 102 13.54 4.61 -3.23
C GLY A 102 15.04 4.34 -3.12
N ALA A 103 15.43 3.10 -2.77
CA ALA A 103 16.84 2.68 -2.75
C ALA A 103 17.48 2.72 -4.15
N GLY A 104 16.73 2.34 -5.18
CA GLY A 104 17.17 2.41 -6.57
C GLY A 104 17.33 3.84 -7.11
N ARG A 105 16.72 4.84 -6.48
CA ARG A 105 16.73 6.26 -6.87
C ARG A 105 16.42 6.49 -8.36
N ASP A 106 15.51 5.71 -8.90
CA ASP A 106 15.18 5.69 -10.33
C ASP A 106 13.70 6.02 -10.57
N PRO A 107 13.35 7.28 -10.87
CA PRO A 107 11.96 7.65 -11.17
C PRO A 107 11.36 6.91 -12.37
N GLU A 108 12.19 6.52 -13.37
CA GLU A 108 11.70 5.71 -14.49
C GLU A 108 11.26 4.33 -14.05
N ALA A 109 11.95 3.73 -13.07
CA ALA A 109 11.53 2.47 -12.48
C ALA A 109 10.24 2.62 -11.67
N ALA A 110 10.01 3.78 -11.02
CA ALA A 110 8.75 4.07 -10.34
C ALA A 110 7.59 4.26 -11.33
N GLU A 111 7.84 4.92 -12.47
CA GLU A 111 6.84 5.05 -13.54
C GLU A 111 6.51 3.70 -14.17
N LEU A 112 7.51 2.86 -14.43
CA LEU A 112 7.33 1.49 -14.88
C LEU A 112 6.51 0.68 -13.86
N ALA A 113 6.82 0.80 -12.56
CA ALA A 113 6.06 0.14 -11.50
C ALA A 113 4.57 0.53 -11.54
N GLY A 114 4.27 1.83 -11.65
CA GLY A 114 2.90 2.32 -11.82
C GLY A 114 2.22 1.74 -13.06
N SER A 115 2.91 1.70 -14.19
CA SER A 115 2.39 1.20 -15.46
C SER A 115 2.06 -0.30 -15.41
N VAL A 116 2.95 -1.15 -14.86
CA VAL A 116 2.70 -2.60 -14.79
C VAL A 116 1.62 -2.95 -13.76
N VAL A 117 1.55 -2.20 -12.65
CA VAL A 117 0.46 -2.32 -11.68
C VAL A 117 -0.87 -1.96 -12.34
N ALA A 118 -0.92 -0.89 -13.14
CA ALA A 118 -2.11 -0.54 -13.90
C ALA A 118 -2.54 -1.66 -14.87
N GLY A 119 -1.57 -2.27 -15.56
CA GLY A 119 -1.81 -3.42 -16.43
C GLY A 119 -2.47 -4.58 -15.69
N GLN A 120 -1.91 -5.00 -14.55
CA GLN A 120 -2.48 -6.07 -13.71
C GLN A 120 -3.88 -5.72 -13.18
N LEU A 121 -4.07 -4.51 -12.65
CA LEU A 121 -5.35 -4.05 -12.13
C LEU A 121 -6.41 -4.00 -13.24
N ARG A 122 -6.10 -3.42 -14.39
CA ARG A 122 -6.99 -3.38 -15.55
C ARG A 122 -7.35 -4.78 -16.04
N ALA A 123 -6.37 -5.67 -16.15
CA ALA A 123 -6.60 -7.06 -16.55
C ALA A 123 -7.52 -7.81 -15.58
N ALA A 124 -7.48 -7.46 -14.28
CA ALA A 124 -8.39 -7.97 -13.26
C ALA A 124 -9.76 -7.26 -13.23
N GLY A 125 -9.93 -6.14 -13.96
CA GLY A 125 -11.16 -5.34 -13.97
C GLY A 125 -11.21 -4.26 -12.88
N LEU A 126 -10.07 -3.88 -12.32
CA LEU A 126 -9.93 -2.84 -11.31
C LEU A 126 -9.43 -1.54 -11.93
N THR A 127 -9.92 -0.40 -11.45
CA THR A 127 -9.68 0.89 -12.10
C THR A 127 -9.24 2.00 -11.15
N TRP A 128 -9.05 1.68 -9.86
CA TRP A 128 -8.63 2.65 -8.87
C TRP A 128 -7.67 2.00 -7.88
N ASN A 129 -6.49 2.59 -7.69
CA ASN A 129 -5.50 2.14 -6.71
C ASN A 129 -5.33 3.17 -5.60
N LEU A 130 -5.37 2.72 -4.36
CA LEU A 130 -5.07 3.53 -3.18
C LEU A 130 -3.54 3.60 -2.98
N ALA A 131 -2.85 4.10 -3.97
CA ALA A 131 -1.39 4.33 -4.06
C ALA A 131 -1.11 5.48 -5.05
N PRO A 132 0.04 6.18 -4.92
CA PRO A 132 1.21 5.89 -4.10
C PRO A 132 1.11 6.36 -2.65
N VAL A 133 1.98 5.79 -1.78
CA VAL A 133 2.25 6.33 -0.45
C VAL A 133 3.24 7.49 -0.59
N CYS A 134 2.82 8.67 -0.15
CA CYS A 134 3.61 9.92 -0.19
C CYS A 134 4.25 10.25 1.16
N ASP A 135 4.04 9.41 2.17
CA ASP A 135 4.58 9.60 3.51
C ASP A 135 6.11 9.47 3.50
N LEU A 136 6.79 10.37 4.23
CA LEU A 136 8.22 10.25 4.43
C LEU A 136 8.51 9.19 5.48
N ALA A 137 9.48 8.31 5.22
CA ALA A 137 10.03 7.45 6.25
C ALA A 137 10.78 8.28 7.29
N THR A 138 10.56 8.03 8.57
CA THR A 138 11.30 8.63 9.66
C THR A 138 12.16 7.58 10.34
N TRP A 139 13.20 8.01 11.04
CA TRP A 139 14.02 7.14 11.85
C TRP A 139 13.79 7.44 13.35
N PRO A 140 13.59 6.44 14.22
CA PRO A 140 13.37 5.04 13.86
C PRO A 140 12.12 4.84 13.00
N SER A 141 12.08 3.74 12.24
CA SER A 141 10.99 3.46 11.30
C SER A 141 9.65 3.40 12.02
N VAL A 142 8.64 4.08 11.47
CA VAL A 142 7.28 4.02 12.00
C VAL A 142 6.57 2.80 11.41
N PRO A 143 6.00 1.90 12.24
CA PRO A 143 5.38 0.66 11.76
C PRO A 143 4.35 0.86 10.65
N ALA A 144 3.55 1.92 10.74
CA ALA A 144 2.50 2.23 9.76
C ALA A 144 3.04 2.66 8.39
N VAL A 145 4.27 3.15 8.32
CA VAL A 145 4.92 3.64 7.09
C VAL A 145 5.96 2.63 6.59
N GLY A 146 7.04 2.41 7.33
CA GLY A 146 8.07 1.41 7.06
C GLY A 146 8.45 1.31 5.58
N THR A 147 8.50 0.09 5.05
CA THR A 147 8.83 -0.20 3.64
C THR A 147 7.79 0.30 2.62
N ARG A 148 6.64 0.84 3.07
CA ARG A 148 5.62 1.44 2.20
C ARG A 148 6.04 2.80 1.66
N SER A 149 6.92 3.53 2.35
CA SER A 149 7.52 4.79 1.88
C SER A 149 8.61 4.56 0.85
N TYR A 150 8.83 5.54 -0.03
CA TYR A 150 10.00 5.58 -0.92
C TYR A 150 11.29 6.04 -0.19
N GLY A 151 11.21 6.49 1.07
CA GLY A 151 12.37 6.92 1.85
C GLY A 151 12.14 8.19 2.67
N SER A 152 13.23 8.75 3.21
CA SER A 152 13.21 9.92 4.09
C SER A 152 13.54 11.25 3.38
N ASP A 153 14.11 11.22 2.18
CA ASP A 153 14.41 12.43 1.41
C ASP A 153 13.15 12.95 0.70
N PRO A 154 12.62 14.12 1.09
CA PRO A 154 11.40 14.65 0.50
C PRO A 154 11.44 14.82 -1.02
N LYS A 155 12.61 15.18 -1.58
CA LYS A 155 12.78 15.38 -3.03
C LYS A 155 12.77 14.05 -3.78
N ALA A 156 13.45 13.04 -3.24
CA ALA A 156 13.45 11.70 -3.81
C ALA A 156 12.05 11.08 -3.77
N VAL A 157 11.36 11.16 -2.61
CA VAL A 157 9.98 10.66 -2.47
C VAL A 157 9.03 11.38 -3.43
N ALA A 158 9.16 12.70 -3.58
CA ALA A 158 8.36 13.50 -4.52
C ALA A 158 8.54 13.02 -5.98
N ALA A 159 9.79 12.83 -6.41
CA ALA A 159 10.09 12.35 -7.77
C ALA A 159 9.50 10.95 -8.03
N MET A 160 9.63 10.02 -7.06
CA MET A 160 9.10 8.67 -7.15
C MET A 160 7.57 8.66 -7.18
N ALA A 161 6.92 9.40 -6.26
CA ALA A 161 5.47 9.47 -6.19
C ALA A 161 4.85 10.04 -7.47
N ALA A 162 5.40 11.13 -8.00
CA ALA A 162 4.95 11.74 -9.24
C ALA A 162 5.10 10.78 -10.44
N ALA A 163 6.23 10.09 -10.54
CA ALA A 163 6.48 9.12 -11.60
C ALA A 163 5.50 7.94 -11.52
N TYR A 164 5.27 7.39 -10.32
CA TYR A 164 4.31 6.32 -10.11
C TYR A 164 2.88 6.74 -10.51
N VAL A 165 2.47 7.98 -10.17
CA VAL A 165 1.16 8.55 -10.58
C VAL A 165 1.05 8.56 -12.11
N ARG A 166 2.07 9.06 -12.82
CA ARG A 166 2.05 9.08 -14.30
C ARG A 166 1.92 7.67 -14.89
N GLY A 167 2.71 6.72 -14.40
CA GLY A 167 2.66 5.33 -14.87
C GLY A 167 1.30 4.69 -14.63
N LEU A 168 0.75 4.83 -13.42
CA LEU A 168 -0.52 4.24 -13.04
C LEU A 168 -1.68 4.84 -13.86
N GLN A 169 -1.75 6.17 -13.95
CA GLN A 169 -2.84 6.86 -14.64
C GLN A 169 -2.71 6.80 -16.17
N GLY A 170 -1.49 6.70 -16.70
CA GLY A 170 -1.24 6.36 -18.11
C GLY A 170 -1.88 5.02 -18.50
N GLY A 171 -1.87 4.04 -17.60
CA GLY A 171 -2.57 2.76 -17.74
C GLY A 171 -4.08 2.79 -17.44
N LYS A 172 -4.70 3.98 -17.30
CA LYS A 172 -6.14 4.17 -17.02
C LYS A 172 -6.60 3.57 -15.69
N VAL A 173 -5.79 3.68 -14.66
CA VAL A 173 -6.13 3.39 -13.26
C VAL A 173 -5.94 4.67 -12.45
N ALA A 174 -6.98 5.09 -11.72
CA ALA A 174 -6.89 6.27 -10.85
C ALA A 174 -5.87 6.04 -9.73
N ALA A 175 -4.98 7.01 -9.52
CA ALA A 175 -4.04 7.02 -8.42
C ALA A 175 -4.61 7.76 -7.19
N THR A 176 -4.15 7.38 -5.99
CA THR A 176 -4.48 8.07 -4.73
C THR A 176 -3.21 8.34 -3.94
N ALA A 177 -2.77 9.58 -3.88
CA ALA A 177 -1.66 9.99 -3.02
C ALA A 177 -2.10 9.96 -1.54
N LYS A 178 -1.32 9.29 -0.67
CA LYS A 178 -1.71 9.09 0.74
C LYS A 178 -0.50 9.10 1.67
N HIS A 179 -0.68 9.44 2.94
CA HIS A 179 -1.89 9.86 3.68
C HIS A 179 -1.74 11.34 4.04
N PHE A 180 -2.40 12.22 3.31
CA PHE A 180 -2.26 13.68 3.47
C PHE A 180 -2.60 14.13 4.91
N PRO A 181 -1.82 15.03 5.53
CA PRO A 181 -0.64 15.77 5.04
C PRO A 181 0.71 15.04 5.24
N GLY A 182 0.71 13.75 5.59
CA GLY A 182 1.88 12.89 5.75
C GLY A 182 1.99 12.27 7.14
N LEU A 183 2.09 10.94 7.20
CA LEU A 183 2.20 10.17 8.44
C LEU A 183 3.63 10.15 9.04
N GLY A 184 4.59 10.78 8.39
CA GLY A 184 5.95 10.87 8.94
C GLY A 184 5.97 11.54 10.32
N GLY A 185 6.69 10.94 11.27
CA GLY A 185 6.84 11.46 12.63
C GLY A 185 5.76 11.03 13.62
N ILE A 186 4.76 10.24 13.23
CA ILE A 186 3.86 9.58 14.18
C ILE A 186 4.59 8.43 14.87
N THR A 187 4.21 8.12 16.11
CA THR A 187 4.80 7.03 16.90
C THR A 187 3.85 5.87 17.15
N VAL A 188 2.60 6.01 16.72
CA VAL A 188 1.52 5.04 16.94
C VAL A 188 0.87 4.69 15.60
N ASP A 189 0.51 3.42 15.44
CA ASP A 189 -0.20 2.96 14.25
C ASP A 189 -1.65 3.49 14.27
N PRO A 190 -2.12 4.20 13.21
CA PRO A 190 -3.49 4.73 13.09
C PRO A 190 -4.60 3.68 13.22
N HIS A 191 -4.29 2.40 13.01
CA HIS A 191 -5.27 1.32 13.16
C HIS A 191 -5.55 0.94 14.63
N HIS A 192 -4.68 1.33 15.55
CA HIS A 192 -4.75 0.95 16.96
C HIS A 192 -5.09 2.13 17.86
N ASP A 193 -4.63 3.32 17.53
CA ASP A 193 -4.87 4.54 18.31
C ASP A 193 -4.94 5.76 17.38
N ALA A 194 -5.46 6.89 17.89
CA ALA A 194 -5.49 8.16 17.16
C ALA A 194 -4.12 8.85 17.22
N PRO A 195 -3.30 8.80 16.16
CA PRO A 195 -1.96 9.36 16.22
C PRO A 195 -2.00 10.88 16.22
N VAL A 196 -1.18 11.46 17.08
CA VAL A 196 -0.99 12.91 17.20
C VAL A 196 0.48 13.22 17.00
N THR A 197 0.77 14.22 16.17
CA THR A 197 2.10 14.82 16.05
C THR A 197 2.02 16.32 16.28
N GLU A 198 3.06 16.90 16.83
CA GLU A 198 3.12 18.35 17.04
C GLU A 198 3.31 19.10 15.72
N ARG A 199 4.14 18.56 14.83
CA ARG A 199 4.48 19.18 13.54
C ARG A 199 4.73 18.12 12.47
N LEU A 200 4.51 18.51 11.22
CA LEU A 200 4.93 17.71 10.08
C LEU A 200 6.47 17.66 9.97
N PRO A 201 7.04 16.55 9.51
CA PRO A 201 8.43 16.51 9.08
C PRO A 201 8.74 17.59 8.05
N HIS A 202 9.97 18.09 8.05
CA HIS A 202 10.39 19.06 7.04
C HIS A 202 10.21 18.49 5.64
N GLY A 203 9.55 19.25 4.76
CA GLY A 203 9.29 18.84 3.38
C GLY A 203 8.18 17.79 3.21
N ALA A 204 7.40 17.43 4.24
CA ALA A 204 6.35 16.42 4.17
C ALA A 204 5.30 16.68 3.08
N LEU A 205 5.02 17.94 2.75
CA LEU A 205 4.07 18.31 1.69
C LEU A 205 4.65 18.23 0.27
N LEU A 206 5.98 18.12 0.13
CA LEU A 206 6.63 18.10 -1.19
C LEU A 206 6.20 16.90 -2.07
N PRO A 207 6.10 15.66 -1.55
CA PRO A 207 5.60 14.53 -2.32
C PRO A 207 4.14 14.72 -2.78
N PHE A 208 3.29 15.32 -1.96
CA PHE A 208 1.90 15.60 -2.32
C PHE A 208 1.80 16.68 -3.39
N ARG A 209 2.59 17.76 -3.27
CA ARG A 209 2.70 18.78 -4.32
C ARG A 209 3.08 18.16 -5.65
N ALA A 210 4.12 17.34 -5.69
CA ALA A 210 4.58 16.68 -6.90
C ALA A 210 3.53 15.70 -7.48
N ALA A 211 2.78 15.00 -6.62
CA ALA A 211 1.67 14.16 -7.06
C ALA A 211 0.53 14.99 -7.67
N VAL A 212 0.19 16.15 -7.08
CA VAL A 212 -0.82 17.08 -7.63
C VAL A 212 -0.35 17.64 -8.98
N GLU A 213 0.88 18.09 -9.09
CA GLU A 213 1.49 18.54 -10.35
C GLU A 213 1.53 17.44 -11.42
N ALA A 214 1.67 16.17 -11.02
CA ALA A 214 1.56 15.01 -11.91
C ALA A 214 0.09 14.65 -12.27
N GLY A 215 -0.89 15.41 -11.79
CA GLY A 215 -2.30 15.23 -12.09
C GLY A 215 -2.96 14.06 -11.36
N VAL A 216 -2.56 13.78 -10.11
CA VAL A 216 -3.15 12.69 -9.31
C VAL A 216 -4.68 12.84 -9.21
N ALA A 217 -5.39 11.75 -9.45
CA ALA A 217 -6.86 11.75 -9.47
C ALA A 217 -7.48 11.91 -8.08
N CYS A 218 -6.86 11.27 -7.07
CA CYS A 218 -7.35 11.28 -5.70
C CYS A 218 -6.23 11.57 -4.70
N VAL A 219 -6.62 12.16 -3.55
CA VAL A 219 -5.76 12.27 -2.38
C VAL A 219 -6.53 11.71 -1.17
N MET A 220 -5.88 10.84 -0.39
CA MET A 220 -6.47 10.34 0.85
C MET A 220 -6.01 11.19 2.02
N ALA A 221 -6.97 11.77 2.73
CA ALA A 221 -6.74 12.50 3.97
C ALA A 221 -6.57 11.51 5.13
N GLY A 222 -5.46 11.64 5.85
CA GLY A 222 -5.10 10.75 6.96
C GLY A 222 -5.94 10.96 8.22
N SER A 223 -5.84 10.01 9.14
CA SER A 223 -6.57 10.04 10.43
C SER A 223 -5.77 10.66 11.58
N HIS A 224 -4.52 11.04 11.34
CA HIS A 224 -3.68 11.67 12.36
C HIS A 224 -3.98 13.16 12.53
N THR A 225 -3.70 13.66 13.74
CA THR A 225 -3.79 15.08 14.09
C THR A 225 -2.41 15.71 14.04
N VAL A 226 -2.29 16.88 13.41
CA VAL A 226 -1.08 17.72 13.41
C VAL A 226 -1.38 19.00 14.18
N ARG A 227 -0.99 19.07 15.45
CA ARG A 227 -1.41 20.16 16.36
C ARG A 227 -1.00 21.55 15.88
N ALA A 228 0.15 21.70 15.24
CA ALA A 228 0.53 22.98 14.64
C ALA A 228 -0.43 23.47 13.55
N LEU A 229 -1.27 22.58 13.01
CA LEU A 229 -2.26 22.90 11.99
C LEU A 229 -3.68 22.96 12.56
N ASP A 230 -4.13 21.92 13.27
CA ASP A 230 -5.48 21.83 13.83
C ASP A 230 -5.48 20.78 14.96
N ASP A 231 -6.45 20.87 15.88
CA ASP A 231 -6.69 19.86 16.93
C ASP A 231 -7.57 18.70 16.44
N ARG A 232 -8.07 18.76 15.22
CA ARG A 232 -8.86 17.71 14.57
C ARG A 232 -7.99 16.80 13.71
N PRO A 233 -8.39 15.52 13.52
CA PRO A 233 -7.77 14.64 12.53
C PRO A 233 -7.78 15.28 11.13
N ALA A 234 -6.77 15.00 10.33
CA ALA A 234 -6.57 15.64 9.03
C ALA A 234 -7.81 15.54 8.12
N PHE A 235 -8.49 14.36 8.08
CA PHE A 235 -9.70 14.18 7.27
C PHE A 235 -10.90 15.04 7.73
N ALA A 236 -10.90 15.52 8.97
CA ALA A 236 -11.98 16.33 9.56
C ALA A 236 -11.55 17.80 9.79
N SER A 237 -10.39 18.20 9.32
CA SER A 237 -9.83 19.55 9.48
C SER A 237 -10.00 20.39 8.21
N PRO A 238 -10.88 21.42 8.18
CA PRO A 238 -10.95 22.36 7.06
C PRO A 238 -9.61 23.05 6.78
N ARG A 239 -8.82 23.33 7.82
CA ARG A 239 -7.51 23.97 7.70
C ARG A 239 -6.50 23.07 6.98
N VAL A 240 -6.45 21.78 7.33
CA VAL A 240 -5.57 20.83 6.67
C VAL A 240 -6.00 20.58 5.23
N LEU A 241 -7.30 20.40 4.98
CA LEU A 241 -7.81 20.20 3.62
C LEU A 241 -7.73 21.48 2.76
N GLY A 242 -7.75 22.67 3.39
CA GLY A 242 -7.45 23.95 2.75
C GLY A 242 -6.03 23.99 2.19
N LEU A 243 -5.01 23.50 2.93
CA LEU A 243 -3.65 23.37 2.38
C LEU A 243 -3.63 22.56 1.06
N LEU A 244 -4.44 21.49 0.98
CA LEU A 244 -4.52 20.67 -0.23
C LEU A 244 -5.25 21.39 -1.37
N ARG A 245 -6.40 22.04 -1.08
CA ARG A 245 -7.22 22.72 -2.07
C ARG A 245 -6.61 24.04 -2.55
N ASP A 246 -6.24 24.89 -1.60
CA ASP A 246 -5.88 26.28 -1.88
C ASP A 246 -4.37 26.42 -2.13
N ASP A 247 -3.51 25.83 -1.28
CA ASP A 247 -2.07 26.02 -1.40
C ASP A 247 -1.41 25.07 -2.42
N LEU A 248 -1.94 23.83 -2.56
CA LEU A 248 -1.46 22.88 -3.55
C LEU A 248 -2.29 22.87 -4.84
N GLY A 249 -3.43 23.55 -4.88
CA GLY A 249 -4.29 23.65 -6.06
C GLY A 249 -4.97 22.35 -6.48
N PHE A 250 -5.20 21.42 -5.56
CA PHE A 250 -5.78 20.12 -5.87
C PHE A 250 -7.28 20.22 -6.19
N THR A 251 -7.68 19.81 -7.39
CA THR A 251 -9.07 19.85 -7.86
C THR A 251 -9.76 18.49 -7.91
N GLY A 252 -9.00 17.38 -7.75
CA GLY A 252 -9.49 16.02 -7.79
C GLY A 252 -10.29 15.61 -6.54
N VAL A 253 -10.48 14.30 -6.36
CA VAL A 253 -11.28 13.73 -5.28
C VAL A 253 -10.48 13.59 -3.99
N ILE A 254 -10.98 14.12 -2.88
CA ILE A 254 -10.45 13.86 -1.54
C ILE A 254 -11.22 12.69 -0.93
N VAL A 255 -10.47 11.63 -0.54
CA VAL A 255 -11.01 10.43 0.12
C VAL A 255 -10.63 10.47 1.59
N SER A 256 -11.53 10.10 2.51
CA SER A 256 -11.16 9.94 3.90
C SER A 256 -10.27 8.70 4.12
N GLU A 257 -9.58 8.65 5.24
CA GLU A 257 -9.13 7.37 5.83
C GLU A 257 -10.35 6.47 6.11
N ASN A 258 -10.10 5.17 6.40
CA ASN A 258 -11.17 4.24 6.73
C ASN A 258 -11.88 4.62 8.03
N LEU A 259 -13.05 5.23 7.91
CA LEU A 259 -13.84 5.66 9.08
C LEU A 259 -14.49 4.50 9.85
N SER A 260 -14.43 3.25 9.36
CA SER A 260 -14.94 2.10 10.11
C SER A 260 -14.03 1.69 11.28
N ILE A 261 -12.80 2.19 11.33
CA ILE A 261 -11.83 1.91 12.40
C ILE A 261 -12.21 2.72 13.64
N PRO A 262 -12.45 2.06 14.80
CA PRO A 262 -12.86 2.75 16.01
C PRO A 262 -11.90 3.88 16.43
N ALA A 263 -10.59 3.67 16.40
CA ALA A 263 -9.59 4.69 16.71
C ALA A 263 -9.71 5.95 15.84
N VAL A 264 -10.22 5.82 14.60
CA VAL A 264 -10.40 6.93 13.66
C VAL A 264 -11.66 7.75 13.97
N HIS A 265 -12.78 7.12 14.32
CA HIS A 265 -14.05 7.83 14.45
C HIS A 265 -14.45 8.17 15.91
N GLN A 266 -13.96 7.41 16.91
CA GLN A 266 -14.31 7.66 18.31
C GLN A 266 -13.95 9.05 18.83
N PRO A 267 -12.77 9.65 18.47
CA PRO A 267 -12.44 11.00 18.89
C PRO A 267 -13.43 12.09 18.44
N LEU A 268 -14.23 11.80 17.39
CA LEU A 268 -15.23 12.70 16.83
C LEU A 268 -16.66 12.38 17.26
N GLY A 269 -16.86 11.52 18.27
CA GLY A 269 -18.19 11.15 18.77
C GLY A 269 -18.86 10.01 18.02
N GLY A 270 -18.09 9.25 17.25
CA GLY A 270 -18.55 8.06 16.52
C GLY A 270 -18.65 8.23 15.02
N LEU A 271 -18.99 7.13 14.34
CA LEU A 271 -18.93 7.02 12.88
C LEU A 271 -19.80 8.07 12.14
N SER A 272 -20.99 8.35 12.63
CA SER A 272 -21.92 9.33 12.04
C SER A 272 -21.34 10.74 12.07
N GLU A 273 -20.86 11.17 13.23
CA GLU A 273 -20.30 12.52 13.40
C GLU A 273 -18.97 12.66 12.67
N ALA A 274 -18.13 11.63 12.69
CA ALA A 274 -16.88 11.61 11.89
C ALA A 274 -17.15 11.76 10.38
N ALA A 275 -18.17 11.09 9.85
CA ALA A 275 -18.54 11.20 8.44
C ALA A 275 -19.08 12.60 8.09
N VAL A 276 -19.92 13.18 8.93
CA VAL A 276 -20.44 14.55 8.74
C VAL A 276 -19.28 15.55 8.81
N ALA A 277 -18.39 15.42 9.81
CA ALA A 277 -17.23 16.30 9.97
C ALA A 277 -16.27 16.20 8.77
N ALA A 278 -16.03 14.99 8.25
CA ALA A 278 -15.19 14.78 7.07
C ALA A 278 -15.74 15.50 5.83
N VAL A 279 -17.03 15.31 5.53
CA VAL A 279 -17.66 15.95 4.36
C VAL A 279 -17.73 17.47 4.53
N ALA A 280 -18.05 17.95 5.73
CA ALA A 280 -18.06 19.38 6.03
C ALA A 280 -16.66 20.02 5.89
N ALA A 281 -15.61 19.28 6.24
CA ALA A 281 -14.22 19.73 6.09
C ALA A 281 -13.72 19.76 4.64
N GLY A 282 -14.36 19.05 3.71
CA GLY A 282 -13.97 19.05 2.30
C GLY A 282 -13.70 17.67 1.68
N VAL A 283 -13.90 16.58 2.42
CA VAL A 283 -13.82 15.21 1.88
C VAL A 283 -14.96 14.97 0.89
N ASP A 284 -14.64 14.35 -0.24
CA ASP A 284 -15.59 14.03 -1.32
C ASP A 284 -16.07 12.58 -1.28
N ILE A 285 -15.26 11.65 -0.73
CA ILE A 285 -15.64 10.24 -0.55
C ILE A 285 -15.34 9.82 0.90
N VAL A 286 -16.36 9.34 1.59
CA VAL A 286 -16.24 8.73 2.90
C VAL A 286 -15.90 7.25 2.72
N MET A 287 -14.68 6.83 3.05
CA MET A 287 -14.27 5.44 2.96
C MET A 287 -14.79 4.66 4.16
N LEU A 288 -15.60 3.65 3.87
CA LEU A 288 -16.12 2.70 4.83
C LEU A 288 -15.68 1.31 4.40
N ASP A 289 -14.78 0.71 5.15
CA ASP A 289 -14.42 -0.68 4.92
C ASP A 289 -15.52 -1.60 5.48
N SER A 290 -15.85 -2.64 4.76
CA SER A 290 -16.45 -3.81 5.37
C SER A 290 -15.29 -4.55 6.01
N GLU A 291 -15.21 -4.72 7.33
CA GLU A 291 -14.13 -5.41 8.07
C GLU A 291 -13.68 -6.75 7.44
N ILE A 292 -13.14 -6.69 6.23
CA ILE A 292 -12.53 -7.82 5.51
C ILE A 292 -11.12 -8.07 6.05
N SER A 293 -10.85 -7.63 7.24
CA SER A 293 -9.60 -7.87 7.90
C SER A 293 -9.62 -9.16 8.69
N ARG A 294 -9.21 -10.26 8.16
CA ARG A 294 -8.91 -11.53 8.84
C ARG A 294 -9.79 -12.73 8.49
N GLY A 295 -9.87 -13.08 7.20
CA GLY A 295 -10.31 -14.42 6.77
C GLY A 295 -11.69 -14.85 7.28
N HIS A 296 -12.60 -15.16 6.39
CA HIS A 296 -14.00 -15.53 6.64
C HIS A 296 -14.91 -14.36 7.01
N GLN A 297 -15.46 -13.69 5.99
CA GLN A 297 -16.63 -12.85 6.24
C GLN A 297 -17.83 -13.76 6.47
N ASP A 298 -18.23 -13.86 7.71
CA ASP A 298 -19.52 -14.41 8.02
C ASP A 298 -20.65 -13.41 7.63
N PHE A 299 -21.88 -13.89 7.66
CA PHE A 299 -23.06 -13.08 7.38
C PHE A 299 -23.15 -11.84 8.28
N ALA A 300 -22.70 -11.94 9.53
CA ALA A 300 -22.77 -10.85 10.52
C ALA A 300 -21.86 -9.68 10.15
N GLN A 301 -20.65 -9.92 9.67
CA GLN A 301 -19.71 -8.89 9.25
C GLN A 301 -20.21 -8.15 8.00
N ARG A 302 -20.78 -8.87 7.04
CA ARG A 302 -21.42 -8.26 5.85
C ARG A 302 -22.61 -7.38 6.23
N ALA A 303 -23.46 -7.87 7.11
CA ALA A 303 -24.59 -7.11 7.63
C ALA A 303 -24.14 -5.87 8.41
N ALA A 304 -23.02 -5.92 9.11
CA ALA A 304 -22.44 -4.76 9.80
C ALA A 304 -21.96 -3.69 8.81
N GLY A 305 -21.34 -4.07 7.68
CA GLY A 305 -20.95 -3.13 6.61
C GLY A 305 -22.16 -2.40 6.01
N VAL A 306 -23.24 -3.13 5.72
CA VAL A 306 -24.51 -2.53 5.22
C VAL A 306 -25.07 -1.55 6.23
N ARG A 307 -25.13 -1.94 7.51
CA ARG A 307 -25.61 -1.05 8.59
C ARG A 307 -24.77 0.21 8.72
N ARG A 308 -23.44 0.12 8.69
CA ARG A 308 -22.54 1.29 8.75
C ARG A 308 -22.81 2.26 7.60
N ARG A 309 -22.93 1.77 6.37
CA ARG A 309 -23.27 2.62 5.21
C ARG A 309 -24.63 3.28 5.35
N ALA A 310 -25.65 2.54 5.77
CA ALA A 310 -26.97 3.10 6.01
C ALA A 310 -26.94 4.17 7.11
N LEU A 311 -26.18 3.93 8.17
CA LEU A 311 -25.98 4.89 9.27
C LEU A 311 -25.33 6.19 8.77
N VAL A 312 -24.24 6.10 8.02
CA VAL A 312 -23.56 7.28 7.47
C VAL A 312 -24.43 8.01 6.45
N THR A 313 -25.09 7.28 5.53
CA THR A 313 -26.03 7.91 4.57
C THR A 313 -27.12 8.68 5.31
N ARG A 314 -27.69 8.12 6.37
CA ARG A 314 -28.69 8.77 7.18
C ARG A 314 -28.14 9.99 7.90
N ALA A 315 -26.95 9.89 8.50
CA ALA A 315 -26.31 11.00 9.19
C ALA A 315 -26.05 12.21 8.28
N LEU A 316 -25.55 11.98 7.04
CA LEU A 316 -25.36 13.04 6.06
C LEU A 316 -26.68 13.68 5.63
N TRP A 317 -27.73 12.88 5.44
CA TRP A 317 -29.05 13.37 5.12
C TRP A 317 -29.64 14.24 6.24
N ASP A 318 -29.56 13.78 7.48
CA ASP A 318 -30.05 14.53 8.64
C ASP A 318 -29.22 15.81 8.85
N ALA A 319 -27.90 15.77 8.67
CA ALA A 319 -27.03 16.94 8.76
C ALA A 319 -27.39 18.04 7.73
N VAL A 320 -27.80 17.67 6.52
CA VAL A 320 -28.29 18.65 5.54
C VAL A 320 -29.63 19.24 5.98
N ARG A 321 -30.57 18.42 6.46
CA ARG A 321 -31.87 18.90 6.95
C ARG A 321 -31.75 19.81 8.17
N GLU A 322 -30.75 19.58 9.01
CA GLU A 322 -30.45 20.33 10.22
C GLU A 322 -29.53 21.54 9.95
N HIS A 323 -29.20 21.82 8.70
CA HIS A 323 -28.30 22.91 8.26
C HIS A 323 -26.87 22.82 8.84
N ARG A 324 -26.43 21.65 9.30
CA ARG A 324 -25.04 21.36 9.70
C ARG A 324 -24.12 21.13 8.50
N LEU A 325 -24.68 20.76 7.36
CA LEU A 325 -23.99 20.53 6.10
C LEU A 325 -24.79 21.17 4.97
N SER A 326 -24.13 21.93 4.08
CA SER A 326 -24.83 22.55 2.95
C SER A 326 -25.09 21.54 1.83
N GLN A 327 -26.21 21.70 1.12
CA GLN A 327 -26.51 20.91 -0.06
C GLN A 327 -25.45 21.11 -1.15
N ASP A 328 -24.99 22.37 -1.34
CA ASP A 328 -23.95 22.71 -2.33
C ASP A 328 -22.67 21.90 -2.11
N ARG A 329 -22.26 21.69 -0.82
CA ARG A 329 -21.08 20.86 -0.51
C ARG A 329 -21.26 19.40 -0.93
N ILE A 330 -22.44 18.85 -0.76
CA ILE A 330 -22.78 17.49 -1.23
C ILE A 330 -22.76 17.42 -2.75
N GLU A 331 -23.34 18.40 -3.44
CA GLU A 331 -23.39 18.44 -4.91
C GLU A 331 -21.99 18.62 -5.52
N GLU A 332 -21.15 19.43 -4.91
CA GLU A 332 -19.75 19.63 -5.28
C GLU A 332 -18.95 18.31 -5.17
N ALA A 333 -19.06 17.61 -4.03
CA ALA A 333 -18.43 16.31 -3.85
C ALA A 333 -18.89 15.31 -4.91
N ALA A 334 -20.20 15.19 -5.10
CA ALA A 334 -20.79 14.30 -6.08
C ALA A 334 -20.35 14.64 -7.52
N ALA A 335 -20.15 15.93 -7.85
CA ALA A 335 -19.64 16.33 -9.15
C ALA A 335 -18.21 15.83 -9.39
N ARG A 336 -17.32 15.95 -8.39
CA ARG A 336 -15.95 15.39 -8.49
C ARG A 336 -15.95 13.88 -8.61
N VAL A 337 -16.79 13.19 -7.84
CA VAL A 337 -16.91 11.74 -7.91
C VAL A 337 -17.43 11.28 -9.28
N ARG A 338 -18.43 11.98 -9.87
CA ARG A 338 -18.89 11.72 -11.24
C ARG A 338 -17.78 11.90 -12.28
N ALA A 339 -16.97 12.96 -12.13
CA ALA A 339 -15.83 13.19 -13.02
C ALA A 339 -14.80 12.04 -12.93
N LEU A 340 -14.53 11.53 -11.71
CA LEU A 340 -13.67 10.38 -11.50
C LEU A 340 -14.21 9.11 -12.17
N HIS A 341 -15.52 8.83 -12.03
CA HIS A 341 -16.18 7.72 -12.71
C HIS A 341 -16.08 7.84 -14.23
N HIS A 342 -16.26 9.04 -14.76
CA HIS A 342 -16.16 9.28 -16.20
C HIS A 342 -14.74 9.04 -16.72
N ALA A 343 -13.72 9.44 -15.96
CA ALA A 343 -12.32 9.34 -16.36
C ALA A 343 -11.76 7.90 -16.26
N TYR A 344 -12.18 7.15 -15.22
CA TYR A 344 -11.55 5.87 -14.86
C TYR A 344 -12.54 4.70 -14.72
N GLY A 345 -13.83 4.92 -14.70
CA GLY A 345 -14.82 3.87 -14.53
C GLY A 345 -14.77 2.84 -15.67
N LEU A 346 -15.02 1.58 -15.34
CA LEU A 346 -15.05 0.48 -16.28
C LEU A 346 -16.47 0.30 -16.83
N GLY A 347 -16.65 0.54 -18.12
CA GLY A 347 -17.92 0.27 -18.80
C GLY A 347 -18.13 -1.23 -19.09
N ALA A 348 -19.37 -1.62 -19.38
CA ALA A 348 -19.73 -3.01 -19.68
C ALA A 348 -18.97 -3.59 -20.90
N ASP A 349 -18.73 -2.75 -21.90
CA ASP A 349 -18.06 -3.11 -23.17
C ASP A 349 -16.56 -2.86 -23.15
N ALA A 350 -15.96 -2.60 -21.98
CA ALA A 350 -14.55 -2.29 -21.88
C ALA A 350 -13.68 -3.49 -22.29
N VAL A 351 -12.78 -3.26 -23.23
CA VAL A 351 -11.73 -4.23 -23.58
C VAL A 351 -10.65 -4.18 -22.50
N LEU A 352 -10.42 -5.33 -21.88
CA LEU A 352 -9.41 -5.47 -20.84
C LEU A 352 -8.13 -6.10 -21.40
N PRO A 353 -6.95 -5.70 -20.88
CA PRO A 353 -5.69 -6.34 -21.25
C PRO A 353 -5.67 -7.85 -20.96
N SER A 354 -4.77 -8.58 -21.62
CA SER A 354 -4.44 -9.96 -21.24
C SER A 354 -3.85 -9.99 -19.85
N TRP A 355 -4.34 -10.90 -19.00
CA TRP A 355 -3.77 -11.10 -17.68
C TRP A 355 -2.34 -11.65 -17.77
N GLU A 356 -2.12 -12.59 -18.66
CA GLU A 356 -0.84 -13.26 -18.86
C GLU A 356 0.24 -12.26 -19.25
N GLU A 357 -0.04 -11.38 -20.21
CA GLU A 357 0.88 -10.34 -20.65
C GLU A 357 1.15 -9.31 -19.55
N ALA A 358 0.11 -8.84 -18.87
CA ALA A 358 0.24 -7.88 -17.78
C ALA A 358 1.05 -8.45 -16.61
N ASN A 359 0.84 -9.73 -16.27
CA ASN A 359 1.55 -10.38 -15.19
C ASN A 359 3.02 -10.66 -15.56
N ALA A 360 3.31 -11.05 -16.79
CA ALA A 360 4.68 -11.24 -17.28
C ALA A 360 5.45 -9.90 -17.31
N ALA A 361 4.81 -8.81 -17.72
CA ALA A 361 5.40 -7.47 -17.66
C ALA A 361 5.74 -7.07 -16.21
N ALA A 362 4.84 -7.37 -15.25
CA ALA A 362 5.07 -7.12 -13.84
C ALA A 362 6.21 -7.97 -13.26
N GLU A 363 6.34 -9.23 -13.66
CA GLU A 363 7.44 -10.10 -13.24
C GLU A 363 8.80 -9.56 -13.72
N HIS A 364 8.87 -9.13 -14.98
CA HIS A 364 10.07 -8.50 -15.54
C HIS A 364 10.43 -7.19 -14.83
N ALA A 365 9.43 -6.32 -14.58
CA ALA A 365 9.63 -5.08 -13.85
C ALA A 365 10.07 -5.34 -12.40
N ALA A 366 9.45 -6.30 -11.71
CA ALA A 366 9.83 -6.67 -10.35
C ALA A 366 11.30 -7.09 -10.26
N ARG A 367 11.75 -7.88 -11.23
CA ARG A 367 13.15 -8.29 -11.29
C ARG A 367 14.07 -7.10 -11.53
N ARG A 368 13.77 -6.24 -12.49
CA ARG A 368 14.55 -5.02 -12.79
C ARG A 368 14.66 -4.10 -11.57
N ILE A 369 13.56 -3.91 -10.83
CA ILE A 369 13.53 -3.09 -9.61
C ILE A 369 14.41 -3.74 -8.52
N ALA A 370 14.23 -5.03 -8.25
CA ALA A 370 15.02 -5.75 -7.27
C ALA A 370 16.51 -5.66 -7.58
N ASP A 371 16.85 -5.84 -8.85
CA ASP A 371 18.21 -5.78 -9.33
C ASP A 371 18.89 -4.43 -9.09
N ARG A 372 18.16 -3.34 -9.09
CA ARG A 372 18.68 -2.00 -8.83
C ARG A 372 18.61 -1.59 -7.36
N SER A 373 17.84 -2.27 -6.54
CA SER A 373 17.59 -1.89 -5.15
C SER A 373 18.41 -2.68 -4.12
N VAL A 374 18.65 -3.98 -4.37
CA VAL A 374 19.40 -4.81 -3.41
C VAL A 374 20.78 -4.22 -3.16
N THR A 375 21.02 -3.83 -1.91
CA THR A 375 22.17 -3.01 -1.49
C THR A 375 23.05 -3.77 -0.51
N VAL A 376 24.38 -3.75 -0.73
CA VAL A 376 25.36 -4.19 0.26
C VAL A 376 25.69 -3.00 1.17
N VAL A 377 25.25 -3.09 2.41
CA VAL A 377 25.46 -2.06 3.42
C VAL A 377 26.88 -2.13 3.97
N ARG A 378 27.40 -3.34 4.16
CA ARG A 378 28.76 -3.61 4.68
C ARG A 378 29.31 -4.91 4.10
N GLY A 379 30.64 -5.02 4.00
CA GLY A 379 31.33 -6.26 3.67
C GLY A 379 31.40 -6.58 2.16
N ARG A 380 31.27 -5.58 1.29
CA ARG A 380 31.29 -5.76 -0.18
C ARG A 380 32.53 -6.53 -0.70
N HIS A 381 33.66 -6.38 -0.01
CA HIS A 381 34.93 -7.04 -0.38
C HIS A 381 34.92 -8.55 -0.18
N VAL A 382 33.97 -9.09 0.58
CA VAL A 382 33.77 -10.54 0.80
C VAL A 382 33.03 -11.20 -0.37
N LEU A 383 32.38 -10.41 -1.21
CA LEU A 383 31.55 -10.88 -2.32
C LEU A 383 32.32 -10.96 -3.65
N PRO A 384 32.01 -11.92 -4.52
CA PRO A 384 31.07 -13.02 -4.31
C PRO A 384 31.59 -14.04 -3.31
N LEU A 385 30.67 -14.74 -2.62
CA LEU A 385 31.05 -15.78 -1.68
C LEU A 385 31.76 -16.93 -2.38
N SER A 386 32.67 -17.64 -1.65
CA SER A 386 33.42 -18.77 -2.20
C SER A 386 32.55 -19.76 -2.96
N SER A 387 33.07 -20.24 -4.10
CA SER A 387 32.29 -21.06 -5.02
C SER A 387 32.16 -22.55 -4.60
N THR A 388 32.86 -22.97 -3.60
CA THR A 388 33.01 -24.43 -3.28
C THR A 388 32.26 -24.86 -2.03
N GLU A 389 31.87 -23.95 -1.15
CA GLU A 389 31.27 -24.29 0.13
C GLU A 389 29.72 -24.25 0.11
N PRO A 390 29.05 -25.15 0.84
CA PRO A 390 27.61 -25.12 1.00
C PRO A 390 27.16 -23.86 1.77
N VAL A 391 25.93 -23.42 1.50
CA VAL A 391 25.29 -22.33 2.21
C VAL A 391 24.32 -22.86 3.26
N LEU A 392 24.47 -22.39 4.49
CA LEU A 392 23.50 -22.64 5.55
C LEU A 392 22.54 -21.43 5.62
N ALA A 393 21.27 -21.64 5.31
CA ALA A 393 20.26 -20.61 5.33
C ALA A 393 19.44 -20.68 6.63
N VAL A 394 19.55 -19.64 7.46
CA VAL A 394 18.88 -19.56 8.77
C VAL A 394 17.82 -18.48 8.72
N ARG A 395 16.55 -18.88 8.70
CA ARG A 395 15.44 -17.92 8.74
C ARG A 395 15.08 -17.56 10.17
N VAL A 396 15.19 -16.28 10.51
CA VAL A 396 14.69 -15.73 11.77
C VAL A 396 13.20 -15.41 11.63
N PRO A 397 12.34 -15.82 12.56
CA PRO A 397 10.92 -15.54 12.52
C PRO A 397 10.62 -14.04 12.59
N ASP A 398 9.51 -13.62 11.93
CA ASP A 398 8.99 -12.28 12.01
C ASP A 398 8.52 -12.01 13.46
N THR A 399 8.95 -10.91 14.09
CA THR A 399 8.50 -10.51 15.45
C THR A 399 7.06 -10.03 15.46
N GLY A 400 6.62 -9.44 14.36
CA GLY A 400 5.31 -8.85 14.22
C GLY A 400 5.15 -7.47 14.84
N GLU A 401 6.22 -6.90 15.37
CA GLU A 401 6.20 -5.60 16.05
C GLU A 401 5.95 -4.42 15.12
N ARG A 402 6.34 -4.54 13.84
CA ARG A 402 6.23 -3.48 12.83
C ARG A 402 5.13 -3.75 11.80
N ARG A 403 4.02 -4.36 12.21
CA ARG A 403 2.95 -4.75 11.28
C ARG A 403 1.85 -3.71 11.18
N ALA A 404 1.90 -2.85 10.18
CA ALA A 404 0.71 -2.15 9.68
C ALA A 404 -0.13 -3.02 8.74
N ASP A 405 0.43 -4.09 8.18
CA ASP A 405 -0.03 -4.55 6.88
C ASP A 405 -0.48 -5.99 6.80
N SER A 406 -0.34 -6.82 7.76
CA SER A 406 -1.03 -8.11 7.76
C SER A 406 -0.50 -9.16 8.72
N ALA A 407 -1.42 -10.00 9.18
CA ALA A 407 -1.18 -11.24 9.88
C ALA A 407 -0.56 -12.37 9.00
N ARG A 408 -0.08 -12.07 7.79
CA ARG A 408 0.54 -13.05 6.90
C ARG A 408 2.03 -13.11 7.12
N ARG A 409 2.54 -14.32 7.33
CA ARG A 409 3.97 -14.61 7.33
C ARG A 409 4.58 -14.18 6.00
N ALA A 410 5.75 -13.52 6.04
CA ALA A 410 6.48 -13.17 4.83
C ALA A 410 6.83 -14.45 4.02
N PRO A 411 6.72 -14.41 2.68
CA PRO A 411 7.09 -15.56 1.85
C PRO A 411 8.57 -15.92 2.04
N ASP A 412 8.90 -17.18 1.83
CA ASP A 412 10.26 -17.72 2.01
C ASP A 412 10.84 -18.18 0.68
N HIS A 413 11.34 -17.24 -0.10
CA HIS A 413 11.92 -17.52 -1.42
C HIS A 413 13.44 -17.63 -1.42
N LEU A 414 14.12 -17.14 -0.37
CA LEU A 414 15.59 -17.01 -0.38
C LEU A 414 16.32 -18.36 -0.46
N PRO A 415 15.97 -19.40 0.32
CA PRO A 415 16.64 -20.71 0.20
C PRO A 415 16.54 -21.30 -1.20
N GLY A 416 15.36 -21.28 -1.80
CA GLY A 416 15.14 -21.75 -3.17
C GLY A 416 15.93 -20.94 -4.21
N SER A 417 16.08 -19.64 -4.00
CA SER A 417 16.88 -18.79 -4.87
C SER A 417 18.37 -19.05 -4.76
N LEU A 418 18.88 -19.23 -3.54
CA LEU A 418 20.27 -19.65 -3.29
C LEU A 418 20.57 -21.04 -3.86
N ALA A 419 19.61 -21.97 -3.77
CA ALA A 419 19.77 -23.35 -4.26
C ALA A 419 19.97 -23.46 -5.78
N ARG A 420 19.68 -22.42 -6.55
CA ARG A 420 20.01 -22.36 -7.98
C ARG A 420 21.51 -22.24 -8.26
N HIS A 421 22.28 -21.78 -7.29
CA HIS A 421 23.71 -21.55 -7.40
C HIS A 421 24.53 -22.55 -6.59
N ARG A 422 23.99 -23.08 -5.48
CA ARG A 422 24.72 -23.84 -4.47
C ARG A 422 23.86 -24.87 -3.74
N LEU A 423 24.52 -25.85 -3.13
CA LEU A 423 23.90 -26.69 -2.12
C LEU A 423 23.51 -25.84 -0.90
N VAL A 424 22.22 -25.84 -0.57
CA VAL A 424 21.65 -25.06 0.55
C VAL A 424 21.04 -26.01 1.58
N THR A 425 21.40 -25.80 2.85
CA THR A 425 20.74 -26.44 3.98
C THR A 425 19.98 -25.39 4.77
N SER A 426 18.65 -25.52 4.84
CA SER A 426 17.82 -24.64 5.66
C SER A 426 17.84 -25.10 7.11
N LEU A 427 18.07 -24.17 8.02
CA LEU A 427 18.13 -24.40 9.46
C LEU A 427 17.12 -23.52 10.19
N SER A 428 16.60 -24.02 11.31
CA SER A 428 15.85 -23.22 12.27
C SER A 428 16.81 -22.38 13.11
N PRO A 429 16.38 -21.21 13.63
CA PRO A 429 17.16 -20.46 14.61
C PRO A 429 17.52 -21.36 15.81
N CYS A 430 18.66 -21.10 16.40
CA CYS A 430 19.20 -21.89 17.53
C CYS A 430 19.43 -23.39 17.24
N ALA A 431 19.35 -23.83 15.97
CA ALA A 431 19.69 -25.20 15.60
C ALA A 431 21.14 -25.56 15.98
N ALA A 432 21.40 -26.85 16.20
CA ALA A 432 22.75 -27.33 16.40
C ALA A 432 23.64 -26.96 15.19
N MET A 433 24.86 -26.52 15.47
CA MET A 433 25.81 -26.15 14.42
C MET A 433 26.30 -27.44 13.70
N PRO A 434 26.07 -27.59 12.39
CA PRO A 434 26.63 -28.70 11.65
C PRO A 434 28.17 -28.56 11.60
N PRO A 435 28.89 -29.70 11.58
CA PRO A 435 30.35 -29.69 11.41
C PRO A 435 30.72 -29.15 10.02
N GLY A 436 31.92 -28.60 9.91
CA GLY A 436 32.49 -28.12 8.64
C GLY A 436 32.53 -26.60 8.54
N THR A 437 33.06 -26.15 7.41
CA THR A 437 33.18 -24.75 7.05
C THR A 437 31.98 -24.29 6.27
N GLY A 438 31.44 -23.40 6.00
CA GLY A 438 30.30 -22.98 5.19
C GLY A 438 29.88 -21.58 5.54
N THR A 439 29.40 -20.90 4.54
CA THR A 439 28.84 -19.59 4.75
C THR A 439 27.44 -19.70 5.34
N VAL A 440 27.14 -18.88 6.33
CA VAL A 440 25.82 -18.80 6.95
C VAL A 440 25.10 -17.55 6.45
N VAL A 441 23.91 -17.72 5.91
CA VAL A 441 23.01 -16.62 5.54
C VAL A 441 21.88 -16.56 6.56
N VAL A 442 21.95 -15.60 7.49
CA VAL A 442 20.88 -15.28 8.45
C VAL A 442 19.96 -14.26 7.79
N TYR A 443 18.67 -14.55 7.74
CA TYR A 443 17.74 -13.67 7.02
C TYR A 443 16.35 -13.63 7.67
N GLY A 444 15.60 -12.58 7.43
CA GLY A 444 14.23 -12.48 7.87
C GLY A 444 13.56 -11.16 7.45
N TYR A 445 12.32 -11.03 7.83
CA TYR A 445 11.49 -9.86 7.62
C TYR A 445 10.94 -9.40 8.97
N ASP A 446 11.17 -8.13 9.35
CA ASP A 446 10.72 -7.59 10.65
C ASP A 446 11.22 -8.44 11.83
N THR A 447 12.52 -8.63 11.89
CA THR A 447 13.16 -9.52 12.86
C THR A 447 13.61 -8.82 14.14
N GLY A 448 13.64 -7.47 14.15
CA GLY A 448 14.18 -6.69 15.26
C GLY A 448 15.60 -7.13 15.61
N SER A 449 15.90 -7.22 16.90
CA SER A 449 17.23 -7.65 17.39
C SER A 449 17.51 -9.17 17.27
N ALA A 450 16.50 -9.97 16.96
CA ALA A 450 16.65 -11.43 16.93
C ALA A 450 17.61 -11.91 15.83
N ALA A 451 17.61 -11.25 14.66
CA ALA A 451 18.56 -11.58 13.59
C ALA A 451 19.99 -11.22 13.97
N ALA A 452 20.22 -10.12 14.65
CA ALA A 452 21.55 -9.73 15.14
C ALA A 452 22.06 -10.72 16.19
N ALA A 453 21.21 -11.20 17.11
CA ALA A 453 21.55 -12.21 18.11
C ALA A 453 21.91 -13.55 17.47
N GLU A 454 21.11 -14.04 16.51
CA GLU A 454 21.42 -15.26 15.77
C GLU A 454 22.71 -15.14 14.96
N THR A 455 22.94 -13.97 14.34
CA THR A 455 24.20 -13.64 13.64
C THR A 455 25.40 -13.74 14.56
N ALA A 456 25.34 -13.12 15.74
CA ALA A 456 26.44 -13.13 16.71
C ALA A 456 26.81 -14.58 17.15
N ARG A 457 25.83 -15.47 17.27
CA ARG A 457 26.06 -16.89 17.58
C ARG A 457 26.91 -17.58 16.51
N TRP A 458 26.64 -17.32 15.22
CA TRP A 458 27.39 -17.92 14.12
C TRP A 458 28.77 -17.30 13.94
N VAL A 459 28.89 -15.99 14.10
CA VAL A 459 30.19 -15.29 14.09
C VAL A 459 31.08 -15.80 15.24
N GLY A 460 30.51 -15.97 16.44
CA GLY A 460 31.23 -16.55 17.60
C GLY A 460 31.71 -17.99 17.37
N ALA A 461 31.10 -18.72 16.42
CA ALA A 461 31.54 -20.03 15.99
C ALA A 461 32.60 -20.01 14.85
N GLY A 462 33.11 -18.83 14.49
CA GLY A 462 34.13 -18.65 13.46
C GLY A 462 33.62 -18.84 12.01
N ARG A 463 32.31 -18.65 11.76
CA ARG A 463 31.71 -18.76 10.42
C ARG A 463 31.74 -17.42 9.69
N VAL A 464 31.84 -17.46 8.37
CA VAL A 464 31.52 -16.31 7.54
C VAL A 464 29.99 -16.13 7.52
N VAL A 465 29.52 -14.98 7.95
CA VAL A 465 28.10 -14.72 8.12
C VAL A 465 27.63 -13.56 7.23
N VAL A 466 26.58 -13.81 6.46
CA VAL A 466 25.82 -12.79 5.76
C VAL A 466 24.51 -12.58 6.49
N GLN A 467 24.17 -11.35 6.85
CA GLN A 467 22.82 -11.03 7.32
C GLN A 467 22.05 -10.29 6.23
N VAL A 468 20.82 -10.76 5.94
CA VAL A 468 19.93 -10.19 4.92
C VAL A 468 18.64 -9.71 5.57
N ALA A 469 18.39 -8.39 5.51
CA ALA A 469 17.08 -7.82 5.85
C ALA A 469 16.18 -7.88 4.60
N LEU A 470 15.13 -8.68 4.67
CA LEU A 470 14.13 -8.80 3.59
C LEU A 470 13.09 -7.67 3.63
N GLY A 471 13.04 -6.89 4.69
CA GLY A 471 12.12 -5.78 4.89
C GLY A 471 12.84 -4.48 5.16
N ASP A 472 12.60 -3.94 6.35
CA ASP A 472 13.23 -2.72 6.82
C ASP A 472 14.73 -2.94 7.06
N PRO A 473 15.62 -2.07 6.55
CA PRO A 473 17.05 -2.17 6.80
C PRO A 473 17.43 -2.04 8.28
N ASP A 474 16.54 -1.55 9.15
CA ASP A 474 16.73 -1.49 10.60
C ASP A 474 17.02 -2.85 11.23
N ASP A 475 16.55 -3.94 10.59
CA ASP A 475 16.85 -5.30 11.01
C ASP A 475 18.34 -5.67 10.92
N LEU A 476 19.16 -4.82 10.27
CA LEU A 476 20.62 -4.99 10.21
C LEU A 476 21.34 -4.25 11.34
N ALA A 477 20.63 -3.43 12.11
CA ALA A 477 21.25 -2.62 13.17
C ALA A 477 21.89 -3.51 14.26
N GLY A 478 23.10 -3.11 14.71
CA GLY A 478 23.84 -3.86 15.73
C GLY A 478 24.39 -5.23 15.30
N SER A 479 24.27 -5.59 14.02
CA SER A 479 24.74 -6.88 13.51
C SER A 479 26.27 -6.96 13.44
N SER A 480 26.82 -8.11 13.87
CA SER A 480 28.23 -8.46 13.76
C SER A 480 28.60 -9.24 12.46
N ALA A 481 27.67 -9.46 11.53
CA ALA A 481 27.90 -10.21 10.29
C ALA A 481 29.07 -9.62 9.46
N ASP A 482 29.75 -10.46 8.72
CA ASP A 482 30.81 -10.05 7.78
C ASP A 482 30.21 -9.26 6.60
N VAL A 483 29.01 -9.62 6.17
CA VAL A 483 28.29 -8.96 5.08
C VAL A 483 26.87 -8.59 5.53
N LEU A 484 26.47 -7.34 5.28
CA LEU A 484 25.10 -6.86 5.51
C LEU A 484 24.44 -6.51 4.18
N VAL A 485 23.25 -7.08 3.94
CA VAL A 485 22.48 -6.87 2.71
C VAL A 485 21.06 -6.41 3.05
N ALA A 486 20.64 -5.30 2.45
CA ALA A 486 19.26 -4.81 2.47
C ALA A 486 18.56 -5.20 1.16
N ALA A 487 17.47 -5.97 1.25
CA ALA A 487 16.69 -6.44 0.11
C ALA A 487 15.36 -5.70 -0.06
N PHE A 488 14.89 -4.99 0.97
CA PHE A 488 13.68 -4.15 1.01
C PHE A 488 12.36 -4.85 0.64
N SER A 489 12.36 -6.14 0.37
CA SER A 489 11.16 -6.91 0.04
C SER A 489 11.40 -8.42 0.20
N PRO A 490 10.42 -9.19 0.72
CA PRO A 490 10.52 -10.63 0.85
C PRO A 490 10.12 -11.39 -0.44
N HIS A 491 9.74 -10.68 -1.50
CA HIS A 491 9.24 -11.30 -2.72
C HIS A 491 10.34 -12.00 -3.53
N ARG A 492 9.91 -12.89 -4.42
CA ARG A 492 10.77 -13.76 -5.23
C ARG A 492 11.86 -12.97 -5.96
N SER A 493 11.52 -11.88 -6.61
CA SER A 493 12.47 -11.04 -7.36
C SER A 493 13.62 -10.52 -6.50
N SER A 494 13.33 -10.07 -5.26
CA SER A 494 14.36 -9.62 -4.32
C SER A 494 15.21 -10.77 -3.81
N ALA A 495 14.62 -11.93 -3.50
CA ALA A 495 15.35 -13.12 -3.09
C ALA A 495 16.30 -13.63 -4.19
N GLU A 496 15.85 -13.61 -5.44
CA GLU A 496 16.67 -13.95 -6.61
C GLU A 496 17.82 -12.97 -6.81
N SER A 497 17.54 -11.67 -6.67
CA SER A 497 18.57 -10.64 -6.78
C SER A 497 19.62 -10.74 -5.67
N VAL A 498 19.21 -11.09 -4.43
CA VAL A 498 20.13 -11.36 -3.32
C VAL A 498 21.00 -12.58 -3.64
N ALA A 499 20.41 -13.69 -4.12
CA ALA A 499 21.16 -14.90 -4.47
C ALA A 499 22.21 -14.64 -5.57
N ASP A 500 21.83 -13.93 -6.62
CA ASP A 500 22.74 -13.57 -7.70
C ASP A 500 23.85 -12.61 -7.24
N LEU A 501 23.55 -11.70 -6.30
CA LEU A 501 24.55 -10.85 -5.67
C LEU A 501 25.55 -11.64 -4.85
N LEU A 502 25.07 -12.54 -4.00
CA LEU A 502 25.93 -13.29 -3.08
C LEU A 502 26.79 -14.34 -3.80
N LEU A 503 26.22 -15.03 -4.78
CA LEU A 503 26.80 -16.24 -5.37
C LEU A 503 27.09 -16.12 -6.87
N GLY A 504 26.36 -15.26 -7.58
CA GLY A 504 26.48 -15.09 -9.04
C GLY A 504 27.44 -14.00 -9.49
N GLY A 505 28.06 -13.27 -8.57
CA GLY A 505 29.01 -12.18 -8.87
C GLY A 505 28.38 -10.93 -9.49
N ARG A 506 27.07 -10.76 -9.32
CA ARG A 506 26.37 -9.57 -9.79
C ARG A 506 26.78 -8.32 -9.00
N ALA A 507 26.84 -7.17 -9.66
CA ALA A 507 27.06 -5.90 -8.99
C ALA A 507 25.85 -5.53 -8.11
N PRO A 508 26.07 -5.07 -6.85
CA PRO A 508 25.00 -4.54 -6.00
C PRO A 508 24.40 -3.27 -6.60
N GLY A 509 23.18 -2.97 -6.19
CA GLY A 509 22.55 -1.67 -6.40
C GLY A 509 23.34 -0.51 -5.79
N PRO A 510 22.91 0.74 -5.96
CA PRO A 510 23.57 1.91 -5.38
C PRO A 510 23.67 1.76 -3.85
N ALA A 511 24.79 2.22 -3.28
CA ALA A 511 25.10 2.05 -1.85
C ALA A 511 24.24 2.89 -0.89
N ALA A 512 23.18 3.53 -1.35
CA ALA A 512 22.36 4.41 -0.53
C ALA A 512 21.19 3.65 0.08
N VAL A 513 21.18 3.54 1.40
CA VAL A 513 19.98 3.16 2.15
C VAL A 513 19.07 4.40 2.20
N PRO A 514 17.81 4.33 1.73
CA PRO A 514 16.94 5.49 1.57
C PRO A 514 16.37 6.02 2.89
N VAL A 515 16.73 5.44 4.00
CA VAL A 515 16.31 5.84 5.35
C VAL A 515 17.53 6.37 6.11
N GLY A 516 17.47 7.63 6.53
CA GLY A 516 18.53 8.28 7.28
C GLY A 516 18.54 7.84 8.74
N GLY A 517 19.61 7.22 9.16
CA GLY A 517 19.92 6.96 10.56
C GLY A 517 21.43 6.87 10.77
N THR A 518 21.94 7.34 11.90
CA THR A 518 23.37 7.28 12.25
C THR A 518 23.91 5.85 12.39
N ALA A 519 23.03 4.85 12.38
CA ALA A 519 23.40 3.43 12.45
C ALA A 519 24.04 2.88 11.16
N TRP A 520 24.08 3.66 10.08
CA TRP A 520 24.50 3.23 8.74
C TRP A 520 25.73 3.99 8.21
N GLN A 521 26.30 4.91 9.00
CA GLN A 521 27.53 5.65 8.69
C GLN A 521 28.78 4.90 9.13
#